data_e83379302eaefb32eb94eb0d43ef1f5a
#
_entry.id   e83379302eaefb32eb94eb0d43ef1f5a
#
_cell.length_a   1.000
_cell.length_b   1.000
_cell.length_c   1.000
_cell.angle_alpha   90.00
_cell.angle_beta   90.00
_cell.angle_gamma   90.00
#
_symmetry.space_group_name_H-M   'P 1'
#
loop_
_entity.id
_entity.type
_entity.pdbx_description
1 polymer ?
#
loop_
_entity_poly.entity_id
_entity_poly.type
_entity_poly.pdbx_seq_one_letter_code
_entity_poly.pdbx_strand_id
1 'polypeptide(L)'
;MNVAESDWMPVSWWVELAVKPGELANFEKLTGEMVASTRAEAGVLAYQRFVSDNRQTVHVYERYENSAAAVAHLQKFTVKFGVRYASMVDRKRFTVFGNPSDELRRLLDRYGATYHEPFGSFAYWG
;
A
#
# COMPACT_ATOMS: atom_id res chain seq x y z
N MET A 1 16.42 -5.88 24.94
CA MET A 1 16.10 -6.53 23.66
C MET A 1 16.45 -5.59 22.52
N ASN A 2 17.12 -6.09 21.54
CA ASN A 2 17.44 -5.32 20.37
C ASN A 2 16.40 -5.61 19.29
N VAL A 3 15.59 -4.62 18.99
CA VAL A 3 14.66 -4.68 17.85
C VAL A 3 15.45 -4.24 16.62
N ALA A 4 15.34 -4.99 15.54
CA ALA A 4 15.98 -4.58 14.29
C ALA A 4 15.48 -3.20 13.90
N GLU A 5 16.39 -2.36 13.40
CA GLU A 5 16.04 -0.99 13.02
C GLU A 5 14.89 -0.97 12.01
N SER A 6 14.87 -1.93 11.08
CA SER A 6 13.83 -2.07 10.08
C SER A 6 12.43 -2.34 10.67
N ASP A 7 12.35 -2.86 11.92
CA ASP A 7 11.07 -3.24 12.51
C ASP A 7 10.27 -2.04 13.01
N TRP A 8 10.92 -0.89 13.22
CA TRP A 8 10.26 0.30 13.75
C TRP A 8 10.55 1.57 12.95
N MET A 9 11.16 1.43 11.78
CA MET A 9 11.32 2.54 10.84
C MET A 9 10.12 2.59 9.87
N PRO A 10 9.79 3.79 9.36
CA PRO A 10 8.72 3.93 8.39
C PRO A 10 8.97 3.11 7.14
N VAL A 11 7.89 2.61 6.56
CA VAL A 11 7.90 1.93 5.28
C VAL A 11 6.76 2.49 4.43
N SER A 12 7.00 2.63 3.14
CA SER A 12 6.00 3.14 2.22
C SER A 12 6.08 2.38 0.89
N TRP A 13 5.03 2.50 0.10
CA TRP A 13 5.04 1.93 -1.25
C TRP A 13 4.18 2.70 -2.21
N TRP A 14 4.52 2.52 -3.47
CA TRP A 14 3.78 3.06 -4.60
C TRP A 14 3.33 1.90 -5.46
N VAL A 15 2.03 1.87 -5.80
CA VAL A 15 1.47 0.82 -6.63
C VAL A 15 0.81 1.45 -7.85
N GLU A 16 1.12 0.91 -9.02
CA GLU A 16 0.43 1.29 -10.25
C GLU A 16 -0.61 0.23 -10.58
N LEU A 17 -1.85 0.66 -10.76
CA LEU A 17 -2.98 -0.20 -11.07
C LEU A 17 -3.55 0.16 -12.43
N ALA A 18 -3.85 -0.85 -13.25
CA ALA A 18 -4.68 -0.66 -14.43
C ALA A 18 -6.13 -0.99 -14.05
N VAL A 19 -7.04 -0.07 -14.32
CA VAL A 19 -8.46 -0.29 -14.05
C VAL A 19 -9.04 -1.14 -15.19
N LYS A 20 -9.69 -2.24 -14.83
CA LYS A 20 -10.32 -3.11 -15.83
C LYS A 20 -11.47 -2.36 -16.52
N PRO A 21 -11.72 -2.64 -17.82
CA PRO A 21 -12.78 -1.96 -18.56
C PRO A 21 -14.12 -2.01 -17.82
N GLY A 22 -14.75 -0.83 -17.71
CA GLY A 22 -16.06 -0.69 -17.07
C GLY A 22 -16.06 -0.71 -15.54
N GLU A 23 -14.90 -0.82 -14.89
CA GLU A 23 -14.82 -1.01 -13.44
C GLU A 23 -14.51 0.27 -12.64
N LEU A 24 -14.29 1.42 -13.29
CA LEU A 24 -13.86 2.61 -12.55
C LEU A 24 -14.87 3.02 -11.47
N ALA A 25 -16.16 3.08 -11.80
CA ALA A 25 -17.17 3.50 -10.82
C ALA A 25 -17.24 2.53 -9.63
N ASN A 26 -17.16 1.24 -9.90
CA ASN A 26 -17.11 0.22 -8.84
C ASN A 26 -15.85 0.35 -8.00
N PHE A 27 -14.72 0.65 -8.64
CA PHE A 27 -13.45 0.82 -7.93
C PHE A 27 -13.44 2.10 -7.09
N GLU A 28 -14.06 3.18 -7.55
CA GLU A 28 -14.23 4.40 -6.75
C GLU A 28 -15.02 4.10 -5.48
N LYS A 29 -16.09 3.33 -5.61
CA LYS A 29 -16.91 2.93 -4.47
C LYS A 29 -16.12 2.07 -3.49
N LEU A 30 -15.40 1.07 -3.99
CA LEU A 30 -14.55 0.23 -3.16
C LEU A 30 -13.45 1.06 -2.47
N THR A 31 -12.87 2.02 -3.18
CA THR A 31 -11.86 2.91 -2.63
C THR A 31 -12.41 3.69 -1.43
N GLY A 32 -13.65 4.17 -1.51
CA GLY A 32 -14.30 4.84 -0.37
C GLY A 32 -14.39 3.93 0.85
N GLU A 33 -14.75 2.66 0.66
CA GLU A 33 -14.80 1.69 1.75
C GLU A 33 -13.41 1.41 2.32
N MET A 34 -12.40 1.26 1.45
CA MET A 34 -11.03 1.00 1.88
C MET A 34 -10.45 2.18 2.66
N VAL A 35 -10.70 3.41 2.21
CA VAL A 35 -10.24 4.62 2.91
C VAL A 35 -10.88 4.70 4.29
N ALA A 36 -12.19 4.49 4.39
CA ALA A 36 -12.89 4.54 5.67
C ALA A 36 -12.35 3.48 6.64
N SER A 37 -12.13 2.26 6.16
CA SER A 37 -11.59 1.17 6.97
C SER A 37 -10.17 1.47 7.45
N THR A 38 -9.32 1.95 6.53
CA THR A 38 -7.90 2.18 6.81
C THR A 38 -7.69 3.38 7.73
N ARG A 39 -8.55 4.39 7.67
CA ARG A 39 -8.48 5.57 8.54
C ARG A 39 -8.53 5.18 10.02
N ALA A 40 -9.21 4.09 10.35
CA ALA A 40 -9.34 3.61 11.73
C ALA A 40 -8.14 2.78 12.20
N GLU A 41 -7.19 2.46 11.31
CA GLU A 41 -6.03 1.62 11.66
C GLU A 41 -4.90 2.45 12.24
N ALA A 42 -4.36 1.97 13.38
CA ALA A 42 -3.22 2.62 14.00
C ALA A 42 -1.97 2.48 13.14
N GLY A 43 -1.16 3.53 13.09
CA GLY A 43 0.14 3.49 12.42
C GLY A 43 0.11 3.72 10.91
N VAL A 44 -1.06 3.96 10.32
CA VAL A 44 -1.15 4.34 8.91
C VAL A 44 -0.97 5.85 8.80
N LEU A 45 0.07 6.28 8.07
CA LEU A 45 0.43 7.69 7.95
C LEU A 45 -0.08 8.32 6.66
N ALA A 46 -0.23 7.54 5.60
CA ALA A 46 -0.78 8.02 4.33
C ALA A 46 -1.46 6.87 3.61
N TYR A 47 -2.56 7.18 2.95
CA TYR A 47 -3.35 6.21 2.19
C TYR A 47 -4.04 6.97 1.06
N GLN A 48 -3.28 7.19 -0.03
CA GLN A 48 -3.69 8.11 -1.10
C GLN A 48 -3.83 7.38 -2.42
N ARG A 49 -4.83 7.79 -3.20
CA ARG A 49 -5.08 7.26 -4.55
C ARG A 49 -5.23 8.42 -5.52
N PHE A 50 -4.62 8.26 -6.67
CA PHE A 50 -4.61 9.27 -7.72
C PHE A 50 -5.01 8.62 -9.03
N VAL A 51 -5.95 9.21 -9.76
CA VAL A 51 -6.41 8.66 -11.03
C VAL A 51 -5.85 9.50 -12.19
N SER A 52 -5.42 8.83 -13.26
CA SER A 52 -4.91 9.49 -14.45
C SER A 52 -6.01 10.26 -15.21
N ASP A 53 -5.59 11.20 -16.08
CA ASP A 53 -6.53 12.00 -16.87
C ASP A 53 -7.46 11.12 -17.71
N ASN A 54 -6.94 10.05 -18.28
CA ASN A 54 -7.74 9.13 -19.11
C ASN A 54 -8.55 8.12 -18.29
N ARG A 55 -8.47 8.18 -16.96
CA ARG A 55 -9.23 7.33 -16.04
C ARG A 55 -8.92 5.83 -16.13
N GLN A 56 -7.81 5.45 -16.71
CA GLN A 56 -7.44 4.04 -16.89
C GLN A 56 -6.42 3.53 -15.89
N THR A 57 -5.68 4.44 -15.24
CA THR A 57 -4.62 4.10 -14.32
C THR A 57 -4.86 4.76 -12.97
N VAL A 58 -4.67 4.01 -11.89
CA VAL A 58 -4.71 4.55 -10.53
C VAL A 58 -3.34 4.32 -9.89
N HIS A 59 -2.78 5.36 -9.32
CA HIS A 59 -1.55 5.29 -8.54
C HIS A 59 -1.92 5.34 -7.06
N VAL A 60 -1.36 4.40 -6.31
CA VAL A 60 -1.61 4.25 -4.87
C VAL A 60 -0.34 4.61 -4.13
N TYR A 61 -0.45 5.45 -3.11
CA TYR A 61 0.65 5.72 -2.20
C TYR A 61 0.20 5.42 -0.78
N GLU A 62 0.99 4.60 -0.07
CA GLU A 62 0.71 4.22 1.32
C GLU A 62 1.98 4.35 2.13
N ARG A 63 1.84 4.86 3.36
CA ARG A 63 2.95 5.00 4.28
C ARG A 63 2.53 4.53 5.67
N TYR A 64 3.41 3.79 6.31
CA TYR A 64 3.19 3.18 7.62
C TYR A 64 4.32 3.59 8.57
N GLU A 65 4.00 3.77 9.84
CA GLU A 65 5.00 4.17 10.83
C GLU A 65 6.04 3.08 11.07
N ASN A 66 5.69 1.81 10.81
CA ASN A 66 6.60 0.67 10.94
C ASN A 66 6.06 -0.54 10.19
N SER A 67 6.89 -1.59 10.11
CA SER A 67 6.51 -2.81 9.40
C SER A 67 5.32 -3.53 10.05
N ALA A 68 5.19 -3.47 11.37
CA ALA A 68 4.08 -4.14 12.07
C ALA A 68 2.73 -3.55 11.65
N ALA A 69 2.64 -2.21 11.55
CA ALA A 69 1.42 -1.55 11.09
C ALA A 69 1.08 -1.95 9.65
N ALA A 70 2.10 -2.04 8.79
CA ALA A 70 1.92 -2.46 7.40
C ALA A 70 1.43 -3.91 7.29
N VAL A 71 2.00 -4.81 8.08
CA VAL A 71 1.57 -6.23 8.13
C VAL A 71 0.10 -6.31 8.55
N ALA A 72 -0.27 -5.62 9.61
CA ALA A 72 -1.66 -5.61 10.11
C ALA A 72 -2.61 -5.11 9.03
N HIS A 73 -2.23 -4.05 8.31
CA HIS A 73 -3.04 -3.51 7.21
C HIS A 73 -3.23 -4.53 6.09
N LEU A 74 -2.14 -5.15 5.64
CA LEU A 74 -2.21 -6.11 4.52
C LEU A 74 -3.07 -7.33 4.86
N GLN A 75 -3.00 -7.82 6.09
CA GLN A 75 -3.81 -8.95 6.53
C GLN A 75 -5.29 -8.56 6.51
N LYS A 76 -5.65 -7.41 7.03
CA LYS A 76 -7.03 -6.92 7.03
C LYS A 76 -7.53 -6.67 5.60
N PHE A 77 -6.69 -6.04 4.76
CA PHE A 77 -7.02 -5.79 3.36
C PHE A 77 -7.35 -7.08 2.62
N THR A 78 -6.52 -8.09 2.78
CA THR A 78 -6.71 -9.39 2.10
C THR A 78 -8.06 -9.99 2.43
N VAL A 79 -8.42 -10.00 3.72
CA VAL A 79 -9.68 -10.59 4.18
C VAL A 79 -10.89 -9.77 3.75
N LYS A 80 -10.84 -8.45 3.89
CA LYS A 80 -12.01 -7.58 3.67
C LYS A 80 -12.23 -7.21 2.20
N PHE A 81 -11.16 -6.98 1.45
CA PHE A 81 -11.26 -6.34 0.14
C PHE A 81 -10.57 -7.09 -0.99
N GLY A 82 -9.70 -8.04 -0.70
CA GLY A 82 -8.79 -8.62 -1.69
C GLY A 82 -9.48 -9.18 -2.92
N VAL A 83 -10.57 -9.91 -2.74
CA VAL A 83 -11.31 -10.54 -3.86
C VAL A 83 -11.96 -9.48 -4.75
N ARG A 84 -12.66 -8.52 -4.16
CA ARG A 84 -13.30 -7.45 -4.93
C ARG A 84 -12.27 -6.60 -5.66
N TYR A 85 -11.19 -6.26 -4.96
CA TYR A 85 -10.08 -5.49 -5.52
C TYR A 85 -9.51 -6.17 -6.77
N ALA A 86 -9.21 -7.46 -6.68
CA ALA A 86 -8.64 -8.22 -7.79
C ALA A 86 -9.61 -8.33 -8.99
N SER A 87 -10.91 -8.20 -8.75
CA SER A 87 -11.89 -8.24 -9.83
C SER A 87 -11.98 -6.93 -10.62
N MET A 88 -11.45 -5.83 -10.07
CA MET A 88 -11.61 -4.49 -10.63
C MET A 88 -10.34 -3.92 -11.24
N VAL A 89 -9.17 -4.32 -10.75
CA VAL A 89 -7.88 -3.75 -11.18
C VAL A 89 -6.81 -4.83 -11.32
N ASP A 90 -5.80 -4.52 -12.13
CA ASP A 90 -4.58 -5.33 -12.26
C ASP A 90 -3.41 -4.53 -11.69
N ARG A 91 -2.62 -5.15 -10.81
CA ARG A 91 -1.35 -4.55 -10.35
C ARG A 91 -0.32 -4.63 -11.45
N LYS A 92 0.26 -3.48 -11.80
CA LYS A 92 1.28 -3.39 -12.84
C LYS A 92 2.67 -3.18 -12.29
N ARG A 93 2.78 -2.48 -11.16
CA ARG A 93 4.06 -2.18 -10.53
C ARG A 93 3.84 -1.98 -9.05
N PHE A 94 4.73 -2.54 -8.24
CA PHE A 94 4.68 -2.40 -6.78
C PHE A 94 6.09 -2.06 -6.30
N THR A 95 6.29 -0.81 -5.87
CA THR A 95 7.61 -0.28 -5.50
C THR A 95 7.62 0.06 -4.02
N VAL A 96 8.48 -0.58 -3.26
CA VAL A 96 8.58 -0.43 -1.79
C VAL A 96 9.79 0.42 -1.44
N PHE A 97 9.59 1.36 -0.53
CA PHE A 97 10.63 2.27 -0.03
C PHE A 97 10.84 2.07 1.46
N GLY A 98 12.10 1.98 1.88
CA GLY A 98 12.47 1.77 3.26
C GLY A 98 13.08 0.38 3.47
N ASN A 99 13.09 -0.05 4.71
CA ASN A 99 13.66 -1.35 5.09
C ASN A 99 12.58 -2.20 5.77
N PRO A 100 11.71 -2.85 4.99
CA PRO A 100 10.67 -3.68 5.56
C PRO A 100 11.25 -4.88 6.31
N SER A 101 10.56 -5.30 7.38
CA SER A 101 10.92 -6.51 8.11
C SER A 101 10.81 -7.74 7.23
N ASP A 102 11.43 -8.84 7.65
CA ASP A 102 11.35 -10.11 6.91
C ASP A 102 9.90 -10.58 6.76
N GLU A 103 9.10 -10.42 7.81
CA GLU A 103 7.69 -10.77 7.77
C GLU A 103 6.94 -9.96 6.72
N LEU A 104 7.15 -8.64 6.69
CA LEU A 104 6.52 -7.78 5.72
C LEU A 104 6.98 -8.11 4.29
N ARG A 105 8.28 -8.36 4.09
CA ARG A 105 8.80 -8.74 2.77
C ARG A 105 8.14 -10.01 2.25
N ARG A 106 7.91 -10.99 3.10
CA ARG A 106 7.24 -12.23 2.67
C ARG A 106 5.83 -11.95 2.13
N LEU A 107 5.12 -11.02 2.74
CA LEU A 107 3.80 -10.61 2.24
C LEU A 107 3.89 -9.83 0.94
N LEU A 108 4.81 -8.88 0.88
CA LEU A 108 4.99 -8.00 -0.29
C LEU A 108 5.51 -8.76 -1.51
N ASP A 109 6.34 -9.79 -1.30
CA ASP A 109 6.87 -10.62 -2.39
C ASP A 109 5.75 -11.27 -3.21
N ARG A 110 4.62 -11.54 -2.58
CA ARG A 110 3.45 -12.12 -3.27
C ARG A 110 2.88 -11.18 -4.34
N TYR A 111 3.14 -9.88 -4.20
CA TYR A 111 2.65 -8.86 -5.15
C TYR A 111 3.71 -8.48 -6.19
N GLY A 112 4.84 -9.17 -6.21
CA GLY A 112 5.92 -8.84 -7.13
C GLY A 112 6.63 -7.54 -6.79
N ALA A 113 6.69 -7.20 -5.51
CA ALA A 113 7.29 -5.95 -5.06
C ALA A 113 8.78 -5.88 -5.33
N THR A 114 9.26 -4.67 -5.65
CA THR A 114 10.68 -4.34 -5.69
C THR A 114 11.01 -3.44 -4.50
N TYR A 115 12.24 -3.53 -4.00
CA TYR A 115 12.62 -2.87 -2.74
C TYR A 115 13.73 -1.85 -2.97
N HIS A 116 13.59 -0.70 -2.31
CA HIS A 116 14.51 0.43 -2.44
C HIS A 116 14.78 0.99 -1.05
N GLU A 117 16.01 0.83 -0.58
CA GLU A 117 16.39 1.34 0.73
C GLU A 117 16.73 2.83 0.67
N PRO A 118 16.65 3.55 1.81
CA PRO A 118 17.02 4.96 1.84
C PRO A 118 18.47 5.16 1.41
N PHE A 119 18.67 6.19 0.57
CA PHE A 119 19.98 6.50 0.03
C PHE A 119 20.45 7.89 0.47
N GLY A 120 19.53 8.76 0.85
CA GLY A 120 19.82 10.10 1.34
C GLY A 120 18.61 10.99 1.11
N SER A 121 17.96 11.41 2.20
CA SER A 121 16.76 12.25 2.10
C SER A 121 16.33 12.71 3.48
N PHE A 122 15.39 13.63 3.47
CA PHE A 122 14.62 13.92 4.67
C PHE A 122 13.16 14.12 4.29
N ALA A 123 12.26 14.04 5.28
CA ALA A 123 10.86 14.31 5.07
C ALA A 123 10.27 14.93 6.33
N TYR A 124 9.34 15.86 6.11
CA TYR A 124 8.49 16.36 7.16
C TYR A 124 7.08 15.80 6.96
N TRP A 125 6.59 15.17 8.00
CA TRP A 125 5.26 14.56 7.98
C TRP A 125 4.46 15.21 9.11
N GLY A 126 3.74 16.24 8.73
CA GLY A 126 3.00 17.03 9.69
C GLY A 126 1.56 16.60 9.85
#